data_da3dff83d1f509c383b81877084eb3e9
#
_entry.id   da3dff83d1f509c383b81877084eb3e9
#
_cell.length_a   1.000
_cell.length_b   1.000
_cell.length_c   1.000
_cell.angle_alpha   90.00
_cell.angle_beta   90.00
_cell.angle_gamma   90.00
#
_symmetry.space_group_name_H-M   'P 1'
#
loop_
_entity.id
_entity.type
_entity.pdbx_description
1 polymer ?
#
loop_
_entity_poly.entity_id
_entity_poly.type
_entity_poly.pdbx_seq_one_letter_code
_entity_poly.pdbx_strand_id
1 'polypeptide(L)'
;MRLPFKHIAYLLLVFLVVSCADDIEDLYAPWPAGFAFKQVNTTAPLRSALTNPGQFCLITFPIGKYQFKDCDGKEVTYTPTATSSYVKPYGYLSGFVVGSPAIPDFTGQTTVAYELACPNCYDNSEITRPLHFSSISTLQCARCGCVYDLNNAGNEQHGKSRALYRYRTVQYNVSTSAMSISN
;
A
#
# COMPACT_ATOMS: atom_id res chain seq x y z
N MET A 1 -32.95 2.80 45.16
CA MET A 1 -33.07 3.78 44.06
C MET A 1 -33.00 2.98 42.73
N ARG A 2 -34.15 2.76 42.04
CA ARG A 2 -34.22 1.95 40.80
C ARG A 2 -34.11 2.90 39.64
N LEU A 3 -32.99 2.86 38.88
CA LEU A 3 -32.90 3.61 37.65
C LEU A 3 -34.01 3.12 36.67
N PRO A 4 -34.78 4.02 36.07
CA PRO A 4 -35.83 3.62 35.15
C PRO A 4 -35.19 2.98 33.89
N PHE A 5 -35.74 1.85 33.50
CA PHE A 5 -35.31 0.99 32.40
C PHE A 5 -34.96 1.74 31.06
N LYS A 6 -35.64 2.87 30.84
CA LYS A 6 -35.40 3.77 29.69
C LYS A 6 -33.99 4.38 29.69
N HIS A 7 -33.39 4.72 30.83
CA HIS A 7 -32.04 5.29 30.88
C HIS A 7 -30.95 4.24 30.67
N ILE A 8 -31.20 2.99 31.06
CA ILE A 8 -30.28 1.88 30.80
C ILE A 8 -30.24 1.56 29.32
N ALA A 9 -31.38 1.59 28.61
CA ALA A 9 -31.47 1.38 27.19
C ALA A 9 -30.77 2.49 26.39
N TYR A 10 -30.88 3.76 26.83
CA TYR A 10 -30.15 4.89 26.22
C TYR A 10 -28.63 4.79 26.43
N LEU A 11 -28.20 4.39 27.62
CA LEU A 11 -26.77 4.19 27.91
C LEU A 11 -26.16 3.06 27.07
N LEU A 12 -26.88 1.96 26.88
CA LEU A 12 -26.48 0.85 26.02
C LEU A 12 -26.42 1.26 24.54
N LEU A 13 -27.34 2.10 24.06
CA LEU A 13 -27.35 2.59 22.67
C LEU A 13 -26.17 3.52 22.38
N VAL A 14 -25.76 4.35 23.34
CA VAL A 14 -24.60 5.24 23.20
C VAL A 14 -23.28 4.47 23.16
N PHE A 15 -23.17 3.34 23.87
CA PHE A 15 -21.97 2.49 23.82
C PHE A 15 -21.80 1.75 22.48
N LEU A 16 -22.87 1.51 21.73
CA LEU A 16 -22.81 0.79 20.45
C LEU A 16 -22.33 1.66 19.28
N VAL A 17 -22.32 3.00 19.38
CA VAL A 17 -21.89 3.88 18.29
C VAL A 17 -20.42 4.34 18.40
N VAL A 18 -19.69 4.00 19.46
CA VAL A 18 -18.31 4.45 19.68
C VAL A 18 -17.26 3.45 19.19
N SER A 19 -17.65 2.24 18.77
CA SER A 19 -16.72 1.11 18.59
C SER A 19 -16.15 0.89 17.19
N CYS A 20 -16.38 1.75 16.20
CA CYS A 20 -15.95 1.45 14.81
C CYS A 20 -15.03 2.50 14.14
N ALA A 21 -14.53 3.51 14.86
CA ALA A 21 -13.75 4.58 14.21
C ALA A 21 -12.23 4.36 14.23
N ASP A 22 -11.70 3.57 15.16
CA ASP A 22 -10.25 3.47 15.38
C ASP A 22 -9.54 2.49 14.40
N ASP A 23 -10.23 1.47 13.89
CA ASP A 23 -9.61 0.42 13.08
C ASP A 23 -9.18 0.90 11.68
N ILE A 24 -9.77 1.96 11.14
CA ILE A 24 -9.47 2.44 9.77
C ILE A 24 -8.18 3.26 9.71
N GLU A 25 -7.90 4.06 10.73
CA GLU A 25 -6.67 4.87 10.77
C GLU A 25 -5.41 3.99 10.86
N ASP A 26 -5.50 2.85 11.52
CA ASP A 26 -4.38 1.90 11.66
C ASP A 26 -3.95 1.23 10.34
N LEU A 27 -4.79 1.28 9.31
CA LEU A 27 -4.42 0.73 7.99
C LEU A 27 -3.43 1.62 7.24
N TYR A 28 -3.43 2.92 7.52
CA TYR A 28 -2.59 3.86 6.80
C TYR A 28 -1.22 4.02 7.42
N ALA A 29 -0.23 4.34 6.57
CA ALA A 29 1.10 4.70 7.03
C ALA A 29 1.01 5.96 7.92
N PRO A 30 1.57 5.96 9.15
CA PRO A 30 1.46 7.10 10.05
C PRO A 30 2.42 8.25 9.72
N TRP A 31 3.16 8.17 8.62
CA TRP A 31 4.14 9.16 8.20
C TRP A 31 3.78 9.76 6.84
N PRO A 32 4.18 11.03 6.57
CA PRO A 32 4.01 11.63 5.25
C PRO A 32 4.91 10.94 4.23
N ALA A 33 4.35 10.62 3.08
CA ALA A 33 5.08 9.99 1.99
C ALA A 33 4.60 10.50 0.64
N GLY A 34 5.45 10.42 -0.37
CA GLY A 34 5.06 10.77 -1.73
C GLY A 34 6.02 10.32 -2.81
N PHE A 35 5.44 10.06 -3.97
CA PHE A 35 6.14 9.72 -5.19
C PHE A 35 5.30 10.15 -6.38
N ALA A 36 5.94 10.74 -7.40
CA ALA A 36 5.28 11.05 -8.66
C ALA A 36 6.14 10.61 -9.85
N PHE A 37 5.49 10.03 -10.87
CA PHE A 37 6.16 9.50 -12.05
C PHE A 37 5.35 9.75 -13.32
N LYS A 38 6.01 10.25 -14.39
CA LYS A 38 5.34 10.70 -15.63
C LYS A 38 5.56 9.81 -16.86
N GLN A 39 6.18 8.66 -16.72
CA GLN A 39 6.44 7.75 -17.84
C GLN A 39 5.80 6.37 -17.66
N VAL A 40 4.60 6.34 -17.10
CA VAL A 40 3.87 5.10 -16.83
C VAL A 40 3.67 4.27 -18.09
N ASN A 41 3.28 4.90 -19.21
CA ASN A 41 2.94 4.19 -20.45
C ASN A 41 4.13 3.47 -21.09
N THR A 42 5.35 3.93 -20.83
CA THR A 42 6.60 3.30 -21.32
C THR A 42 7.23 2.35 -20.30
N THR A 43 6.71 2.31 -19.07
CA THR A 43 7.19 1.47 -17.98
C THR A 43 6.26 0.27 -17.82
N ALA A 44 6.50 -0.79 -18.57
CA ALA A 44 5.56 -1.90 -18.73
C ALA A 44 5.10 -2.54 -17.39
N PRO A 45 5.94 -2.86 -16.38
CA PRO A 45 5.49 -3.39 -15.10
C PRO A 45 4.50 -2.45 -14.40
N LEU A 46 4.81 -1.16 -14.35
CA LEU A 46 3.98 -0.15 -13.71
C LEU A 46 2.66 0.07 -14.47
N ARG A 47 2.72 0.16 -15.82
CA ARG A 47 1.51 0.29 -16.62
C ARG A 47 0.57 -0.90 -16.40
N SER A 48 1.11 -2.12 -16.44
CA SER A 48 0.31 -3.33 -16.19
C SER A 48 -0.38 -3.29 -14.83
N ALA A 49 0.33 -2.93 -13.79
CA ALA A 49 -0.19 -2.82 -12.43
C ALA A 49 -1.33 -1.79 -12.30
N LEU A 50 -1.26 -0.68 -13.04
CA LEU A 50 -2.24 0.40 -12.97
C LEU A 50 -3.46 0.20 -13.90
N THR A 51 -3.39 -0.72 -14.85
CA THR A 51 -4.46 -0.90 -15.86
C THR A 51 -5.12 -2.28 -15.83
N ASN A 52 -4.46 -3.27 -15.24
CA ASN A 52 -4.97 -4.65 -15.24
C ASN A 52 -5.32 -5.09 -13.80
N PRO A 53 -6.58 -5.43 -13.52
CA PRO A 53 -6.98 -5.94 -12.21
C PRO A 53 -6.15 -7.17 -11.79
N GLY A 54 -5.78 -7.23 -10.52
CA GLY A 54 -4.96 -8.30 -9.94
C GLY A 54 -3.45 -8.16 -10.20
N GLN A 55 -3.01 -7.10 -10.88
CA GLN A 55 -1.59 -6.87 -11.16
C GLN A 55 -0.99 -5.83 -10.24
N PHE A 56 0.26 -6.07 -9.84
CA PHE A 56 1.00 -5.20 -8.92
C PHE A 56 2.45 -5.00 -9.39
N CYS A 57 3.03 -3.87 -8.99
CA CYS A 57 4.40 -3.49 -9.30
C CYS A 57 5.12 -3.05 -8.02
N LEU A 58 6.32 -3.57 -7.79
CA LEU A 58 7.24 -3.07 -6.78
C LEU A 58 8.00 -1.87 -7.35
N ILE A 59 8.09 -0.81 -6.56
CA ILE A 59 8.84 0.41 -6.89
C ILE A 59 9.91 0.60 -5.83
N THR A 60 11.17 0.49 -6.24
CA THR A 60 12.32 0.70 -5.37
C THR A 60 13.22 1.81 -5.90
N PHE A 61 14.06 2.34 -5.03
CA PHE A 61 14.88 3.52 -5.32
C PHE A 61 16.36 3.25 -5.04
N PRO A 62 17.02 2.35 -5.82
CA PRO A 62 18.47 2.22 -5.74
C PRO A 62 19.13 3.55 -6.13
N ILE A 63 20.38 3.77 -5.70
CA ILE A 63 21.07 5.06 -5.81
C ILE A 63 20.96 5.64 -7.24
N GLY A 64 20.30 6.79 -7.32
CA GLY A 64 20.14 7.55 -8.56
C GLY A 64 19.19 6.94 -9.60
N LYS A 65 18.37 5.95 -9.22
CA LYS A 65 17.49 5.22 -10.15
C LYS A 65 16.14 4.93 -9.52
N TYR A 66 15.13 4.71 -10.36
CA TYR A 66 13.84 4.14 -10.00
C TYR A 66 13.73 2.77 -10.68
N GLN A 67 13.38 1.76 -9.93
CA GLN A 67 13.27 0.39 -10.41
C GLN A 67 11.83 -0.08 -10.25
N PHE A 68 11.26 -0.63 -11.30
CA PHE A 68 9.90 -1.12 -11.38
C PHE A 68 9.92 -2.60 -11.72
N LYS A 69 9.34 -3.43 -10.86
CA LYS A 69 9.38 -4.89 -11.02
C LYS A 69 8.01 -5.52 -10.82
N ASP A 70 7.59 -6.39 -11.74
CA ASP A 70 6.37 -7.18 -11.60
C ASP A 70 6.63 -8.57 -10.97
N CYS A 71 5.55 -9.34 -10.81
CA CYS A 71 5.59 -10.68 -10.23
C CYS A 71 6.33 -11.71 -11.10
N ASP A 72 6.42 -11.50 -12.41
CA ASP A 72 7.11 -12.37 -13.35
C ASP A 72 8.62 -12.08 -13.40
N GLY A 73 9.06 -11.10 -12.60
CA GLY A 73 10.45 -10.67 -12.54
C GLY A 73 10.86 -9.72 -13.65
N LYS A 74 9.92 -9.26 -14.49
CA LYS A 74 10.20 -8.23 -15.48
C LYS A 74 10.52 -6.92 -14.78
N GLU A 75 11.64 -6.33 -15.13
CA GLU A 75 12.18 -5.16 -14.48
C GLU A 75 12.47 -4.05 -15.49
N VAL A 76 12.10 -2.84 -15.12
CA VAL A 76 12.45 -1.61 -15.87
C VAL A 76 13.12 -0.65 -14.92
N THR A 77 14.28 -0.15 -15.31
CA THR A 77 15.03 0.86 -14.56
C THR A 77 14.93 2.21 -15.26
N TYR A 78 14.60 3.24 -14.50
CA TYR A 78 14.55 4.62 -14.95
C TYR A 78 15.60 5.46 -14.21
N THR A 79 16.38 6.24 -14.94
CA THR A 79 17.34 7.20 -14.37
C THR A 79 16.75 8.61 -14.52
N PRO A 80 16.34 9.27 -13.41
CA PRO A 80 15.80 10.63 -13.46
C PRO A 80 16.89 11.61 -13.93
N THR A 81 16.52 12.54 -14.81
CA THR A 81 17.38 13.61 -15.28
C THR A 81 17.11 14.90 -14.53
N ALA A 82 18.06 15.84 -14.51
CA ALA A 82 17.91 17.12 -13.81
C ALA A 82 16.72 17.97 -14.31
N THR A 83 16.28 17.74 -15.54
CA THR A 83 15.12 18.41 -16.17
C THR A 83 13.80 17.71 -15.93
N SER A 84 13.80 16.50 -15.36
CA SER A 84 12.56 15.82 -15.01
C SER A 84 11.98 16.47 -13.77
N SER A 85 10.82 17.15 -13.92
CA SER A 85 10.06 17.79 -12.82
C SER A 85 9.38 16.73 -11.94
N TYR A 86 10.15 15.81 -11.40
CA TYR A 86 9.62 14.76 -10.56
C TYR A 86 9.76 15.14 -9.10
N VAL A 87 8.71 14.92 -8.35
CA VAL A 87 8.83 14.91 -6.90
C VAL A 87 9.72 13.72 -6.55
N LYS A 88 10.88 14.00 -5.94
CA LYS A 88 11.73 12.93 -5.42
C LYS A 88 10.93 12.08 -4.46
N PRO A 89 11.07 10.74 -4.51
CA PRO A 89 10.39 9.88 -3.56
C PRO A 89 10.84 10.20 -2.13
N TYR A 90 9.89 10.27 -1.21
CA TYR A 90 10.17 10.54 0.21
C TYR A 90 9.20 9.76 1.09
N GLY A 91 9.55 9.59 2.37
CA GLY A 91 8.69 9.03 3.39
C GLY A 91 8.33 7.55 3.17
N TYR A 92 9.17 6.79 2.50
CA TYR A 92 9.06 5.33 2.38
C TYR A 92 10.14 4.65 3.23
N LEU A 93 9.87 3.43 3.66
CA LEU A 93 10.82 2.60 4.43
C LEU A 93 11.68 1.72 3.50
N SER A 94 11.04 1.06 2.54
CA SER A 94 11.72 0.17 1.58
C SER A 94 11.32 0.43 0.12
N GLY A 95 10.27 1.21 -0.11
CA GLY A 95 9.71 1.50 -1.41
C GLY A 95 8.20 1.41 -1.43
N PHE A 96 7.60 1.29 -2.61
CA PHE A 96 6.15 1.20 -2.76
C PHE A 96 5.76 -0.08 -3.50
N VAL A 97 4.59 -0.59 -3.15
CA VAL A 97 3.85 -1.56 -3.95
C VAL A 97 2.62 -0.85 -4.49
N VAL A 98 2.42 -0.83 -5.79
CA VAL A 98 1.26 -0.20 -6.41
C VAL A 98 0.57 -1.17 -7.35
N GLY A 99 -0.75 -1.13 -7.41
CA GLY A 99 -1.49 -1.94 -8.35
C GLY A 99 -3.00 -1.79 -8.24
N SER A 100 -3.69 -2.56 -9.07
CA SER A 100 -5.15 -2.60 -9.14
C SER A 100 -5.62 -3.94 -8.60
N PRO A 101 -6.23 -4.01 -7.40
CA PRO A 101 -6.79 -5.25 -6.88
C PRO A 101 -7.81 -5.87 -7.87
N ALA A 102 -7.91 -7.19 -7.88
CA ALA A 102 -8.87 -7.90 -8.73
C ALA A 102 -10.33 -7.54 -8.40
N ILE A 103 -10.59 -7.22 -7.14
CA ILE A 103 -11.87 -6.72 -6.63
C ILE A 103 -11.57 -5.42 -5.87
N PRO A 104 -12.26 -4.31 -6.16
CA PRO A 104 -12.13 -3.09 -5.37
C PRO A 104 -12.37 -3.39 -3.89
N ASP A 105 -11.56 -2.81 -3.04
CA ASP A 105 -11.70 -2.99 -1.60
C ASP A 105 -12.87 -2.17 -1.02
N PHE A 106 -13.03 -2.22 0.29
CA PHE A 106 -14.10 -1.51 1.01
C PHE A 106 -14.08 0.02 0.82
N THR A 107 -12.97 0.60 0.35
CA THR A 107 -12.88 2.03 0.04
C THR A 107 -13.37 2.37 -1.37
N GLY A 108 -13.62 1.36 -2.20
CA GLY A 108 -14.00 1.52 -3.61
C GLY A 108 -12.86 2.01 -4.51
N GLN A 109 -11.63 2.09 -4.00
CA GLN A 109 -10.48 2.48 -4.82
C GLN A 109 -10.10 1.36 -5.79
N THR A 110 -9.95 1.70 -7.05
CA THR A 110 -9.52 0.78 -8.11
C THR A 110 -8.00 0.62 -8.18
N THR A 111 -7.26 1.55 -7.59
CA THR A 111 -5.80 1.52 -7.52
C THR A 111 -5.36 1.79 -6.09
N VAL A 112 -4.44 0.98 -5.60
CA VAL A 112 -3.93 1.05 -4.22
C VAL A 112 -2.42 1.12 -4.20
N ALA A 113 -1.86 1.67 -3.13
CA ALA A 113 -0.43 1.59 -2.86
C ALA A 113 -0.18 1.24 -1.41
N TYR A 114 0.86 0.43 -1.20
CA TYR A 114 1.33 0.00 0.11
C TYR A 114 2.83 0.27 0.26
N GLU A 115 3.27 0.39 1.51
CA GLU A 115 4.68 0.35 1.86
C GLU A 115 5.27 -1.03 1.54
N LEU A 116 6.45 -1.06 0.94
CA LEU A 116 7.14 -2.30 0.59
C LEU A 116 7.84 -2.97 1.79
N ALA A 117 8.03 -2.26 2.89
CA ALA A 117 8.62 -2.84 4.10
C ALA A 117 7.65 -3.82 4.77
N CYS A 118 8.20 -4.91 5.32
CA CYS A 118 7.43 -5.87 6.11
C CYS A 118 6.98 -5.24 7.43
N PRO A 119 5.66 -5.10 7.71
CA PRO A 119 5.16 -4.53 8.95
C PRO A 119 5.65 -5.29 10.19
N ASN A 120 5.60 -6.62 10.16
CA ASN A 120 6.04 -7.43 11.30
C ASN A 120 7.50 -7.19 11.69
N CYS A 121 8.40 -7.02 10.71
CA CYS A 121 9.80 -6.74 11.00
C CYS A 121 10.00 -5.31 11.50
N TYR A 122 9.24 -4.36 10.94
CA TYR A 122 9.33 -2.96 11.32
C TYR A 122 8.77 -2.70 12.72
N ASP A 123 7.55 -3.15 13.00
CA ASP A 123 6.86 -2.90 14.26
C ASP A 123 7.56 -3.57 15.46
N ASN A 124 8.09 -4.79 15.26
CA ASN A 124 8.74 -5.53 16.35
C ASN A 124 10.22 -5.21 16.54
N SER A 125 10.90 -4.66 15.55
CA SER A 125 12.37 -4.55 15.58
C SER A 125 12.91 -3.30 14.88
N GLU A 126 12.06 -2.41 14.36
CA GLU A 126 12.43 -1.24 13.56
C GLU A 126 13.31 -1.58 12.34
N ILE A 127 13.19 -2.82 11.83
CA ILE A 127 13.99 -3.28 10.70
C ILE A 127 13.18 -3.16 9.42
N THR A 128 13.63 -2.28 8.54
CA THR A 128 13.06 -2.15 7.20
C THR A 128 13.53 -3.30 6.30
N ARG A 129 12.64 -4.26 6.04
CA ARG A 129 12.90 -5.39 5.14
C ARG A 129 11.93 -5.34 3.98
N PRO A 130 12.42 -5.19 2.74
CA PRO A 130 11.54 -5.22 1.59
C PRO A 130 10.90 -6.59 1.44
N LEU A 131 9.63 -6.58 1.10
CA LEU A 131 8.88 -7.76 0.68
C LEU A 131 9.22 -8.10 -0.76
N HIS A 132 8.98 -9.34 -1.15
CA HIS A 132 9.13 -9.82 -2.53
C HIS A 132 7.89 -10.58 -2.95
N PHE A 133 7.62 -10.64 -4.24
CA PHE A 133 6.53 -11.45 -4.76
C PHE A 133 6.76 -12.94 -4.46
N SER A 134 5.78 -13.58 -3.85
CA SER A 134 5.68 -15.05 -3.72
C SER A 134 4.68 -15.64 -4.72
N SER A 135 3.75 -14.81 -5.22
CA SER A 135 2.86 -15.11 -6.35
C SER A 135 2.43 -13.81 -7.03
N ILE A 136 1.50 -13.88 -7.98
CA ILE A 136 1.03 -12.73 -8.76
C ILE A 136 0.46 -11.59 -7.89
N SER A 137 -0.17 -11.91 -6.76
CA SER A 137 -0.81 -10.93 -5.87
C SER A 137 -0.44 -11.12 -4.40
N THR A 138 0.59 -11.90 -4.09
CA THR A 138 1.05 -12.07 -2.72
C THR A 138 2.50 -11.66 -2.54
N LEU A 139 2.76 -11.04 -1.40
CA LEU A 139 4.10 -10.66 -0.97
C LEU A 139 4.54 -11.47 0.22
N GLN A 140 5.82 -11.81 0.29
CA GLN A 140 6.41 -12.53 1.40
C GLN A 140 7.65 -11.82 1.94
N CYS A 141 7.84 -11.89 3.25
CA CYS A 141 9.06 -11.44 3.92
C CYS A 141 10.07 -12.59 4.01
N ALA A 142 11.24 -12.41 3.43
CA ALA A 142 12.31 -13.41 3.51
C ALA A 142 12.85 -13.64 4.93
N ARG A 143 12.63 -12.70 5.87
CA ARG A 143 13.13 -12.79 7.25
C ARG A 143 12.15 -13.50 8.17
N CYS A 144 10.89 -13.05 8.24
CA CYS A 144 9.91 -13.58 9.21
C CYS A 144 8.92 -14.58 8.59
N GLY A 145 8.90 -14.72 7.27
CA GLY A 145 7.99 -15.62 6.55
C GLY A 145 6.55 -15.12 6.41
N CYS A 146 6.19 -13.96 7.00
CA CYS A 146 4.85 -13.40 6.84
C CYS A 146 4.48 -13.21 5.37
N VAL A 147 3.24 -13.55 5.02
CA VAL A 147 2.69 -13.46 3.66
C VAL A 147 1.49 -12.53 3.66
N TYR A 148 1.41 -11.65 2.69
CA TYR A 148 0.37 -10.61 2.56
C TYR A 148 -0.34 -10.71 1.21
N ASP A 149 -1.67 -10.60 1.23
CA ASP A 149 -2.51 -10.64 0.03
C ASP A 149 -2.89 -9.23 -0.44
N LEU A 150 -2.37 -8.86 -1.60
CA LEU A 150 -2.62 -7.55 -2.20
C LEU A 150 -4.06 -7.40 -2.76
N ASN A 151 -4.72 -8.50 -3.11
CA ASN A 151 -6.12 -8.52 -3.53
C ASN A 151 -7.09 -8.46 -2.33
N ASN A 152 -6.60 -8.70 -1.13
CA ASN A 152 -7.36 -8.60 0.10
C ASN A 152 -6.83 -7.47 1.00
N ALA A 153 -6.78 -6.25 0.45
CA ALA A 153 -6.38 -5.03 1.15
C ALA A 153 -5.00 -5.08 1.85
N GLY A 154 -4.09 -5.95 1.39
CA GLY A 154 -2.78 -6.16 2.01
C GLY A 154 -2.84 -6.93 3.33
N ASN A 155 -3.94 -7.61 3.62
CA ASN A 155 -4.09 -8.40 4.82
C ASN A 155 -3.08 -9.56 4.86
N GLU A 156 -2.64 -9.86 6.05
CA GLU A 156 -1.77 -10.97 6.32
C GLU A 156 -2.52 -12.31 6.13
N GLN A 157 -1.94 -13.23 5.37
CA GLN A 157 -2.44 -14.57 5.13
C GLN A 157 -1.74 -15.62 5.98
N HIS A 158 -0.47 -15.38 6.33
CA HIS A 158 0.32 -16.32 7.08
C HIS A 158 1.34 -15.59 7.96
N GLY A 159 1.26 -15.83 9.28
CA GLY A 159 2.11 -15.23 10.28
C GLY A 159 1.30 -14.66 11.45
N LYS A 160 1.79 -13.61 12.07
CA LYS A 160 1.09 -12.80 13.08
C LYS A 160 1.55 -11.35 12.88
N SER A 161 0.87 -10.64 12.01
CA SER A 161 1.19 -9.26 11.67
C SER A 161 -0.09 -8.47 11.45
N ARG A 162 0.04 -7.16 11.44
CA ARG A 162 -0.99 -6.28 10.87
C ARG A 162 -0.99 -6.40 9.34
N ALA A 163 -1.99 -5.82 8.68
CA ALA A 163 -2.00 -5.60 7.25
C ALA A 163 -0.83 -4.67 6.82
N LEU A 164 -0.52 -4.65 5.54
CA LEU A 164 0.46 -3.72 4.97
C LEU A 164 0.05 -2.27 5.25
N TYR A 165 1.02 -1.40 5.55
CA TYR A 165 0.79 0.04 5.62
C TYR A 165 0.36 0.57 4.27
N ARG A 166 -0.84 1.15 4.20
CA ARG A 166 -1.42 1.69 2.98
C ARG A 166 -1.14 3.19 2.85
N TYR A 167 -1.05 3.67 1.63
CA TYR A 167 -1.04 5.10 1.34
C TYR A 167 -2.43 5.59 0.96
N ARG A 168 -2.81 6.81 1.39
CA ARG A 168 -4.19 7.32 1.29
C ARG A 168 -4.60 7.59 -0.15
N THR A 169 -3.69 8.10 -0.97
CA THR A 169 -4.02 8.56 -2.30
C THR A 169 -3.11 7.93 -3.34
N VAL A 170 -3.72 7.30 -4.33
CA VAL A 170 -3.05 6.89 -5.56
C VAL A 170 -3.85 7.46 -6.73
N GLN A 171 -3.19 8.25 -7.57
CA GLN A 171 -3.81 8.81 -8.76
C GLN A 171 -3.04 8.36 -10.00
N TYR A 172 -3.76 7.93 -11.02
CA TYR A 172 -3.20 7.64 -12.32
C TYR A 172 -3.99 8.35 -13.42
N ASN A 173 -3.30 9.14 -14.22
CA ASN A 173 -3.87 9.83 -15.37
C ASN A 173 -3.29 9.24 -16.65
N VAL A 174 -4.12 8.51 -17.38
CA VAL A 174 -3.72 7.82 -18.63
C VAL A 174 -3.28 8.82 -19.69
N SER A 175 -3.97 9.97 -19.82
CA SER A 175 -3.70 10.96 -20.85
C SER A 175 -2.34 11.65 -20.67
N THR A 176 -1.93 11.88 -19.45
CA THR A 176 -0.62 12.49 -19.13
C THR A 176 0.46 11.46 -18.85
N SER A 177 0.14 10.16 -18.86
CA SER A 177 1.05 9.09 -18.49
C SER A 177 1.69 9.27 -17.11
N ALA A 178 0.94 9.90 -16.19
CA ALA A 178 1.44 10.28 -14.88
C ALA A 178 0.71 9.56 -13.76
N MET A 179 1.46 9.13 -12.76
CA MET A 179 0.92 8.64 -11.49
C MET A 179 1.50 9.40 -10.31
N SER A 180 0.76 9.43 -9.20
CA SER A 180 1.25 9.91 -7.91
C SER A 180 0.73 9.04 -6.78
N ILE A 181 1.57 8.93 -5.75
CA ILE A 181 1.25 8.32 -4.45
C ILE A 181 1.46 9.42 -3.42
N SER A 182 0.53 9.55 -2.47
CA SER A 182 0.69 10.44 -1.33
C SER A 182 -0.06 9.93 -0.10
N ASN A 183 0.41 10.38 1.07
CA ASN A 183 -0.22 10.10 2.35
C ASN A 183 -0.56 11.41 3.07
#